data_de1d8d030fd6850ccfa95d7d14b9cdd3
#
_entry.id   de1d8d030fd6850ccfa95d7d14b9cdd3
#
_cell.length_a   1.000
_cell.length_b   1.000
_cell.length_c   1.000
_cell.angle_alpha   90.00
_cell.angle_beta   90.00
_cell.angle_gamma   90.00
#
_symmetry.space_group_name_H-M   'P 1'
#
loop_
_entity.id
_entity.type
_entity.pdbx_description
1 polymer ?
#
loop_
_entity_poly.entity_id
_entity_poly.type
_entity_poly.pdbx_seq_one_letter_code
_entity_poly.pdbx_strand_id
1 'polypeptide(L)'
;MNEEQLYKRAFGEMQTLLNRAESDVALVKAQAEFYLDAYNNLQEEHKKLIEEKEELRKEYNSLLDKNYELTEDLRKLEGEPDPHKTEENK
;
A
#
# COMPACT_ATOMS: atom_id res chain seq x y z
N MET A 1 -16.40 -5.67 61.17
CA MET A 1 -16.76 -4.67 60.16
C MET A 1 -18.25 -4.41 60.21
N ASN A 2 -18.68 -3.16 60.39
CA ASN A 2 -20.10 -2.84 60.40
C ASN A 2 -20.58 -2.60 58.97
N GLU A 3 -21.87 -2.44 58.78
CA GLU A 3 -22.46 -2.25 57.45
C GLU A 3 -21.91 -1.03 56.73
N GLU A 4 -21.74 0.07 57.46
CA GLU A 4 -21.24 1.31 56.89
C GLU A 4 -19.83 1.12 56.32
N GLN A 5 -18.96 0.44 57.05
CA GLN A 5 -17.60 0.16 56.57
C GLN A 5 -17.61 -0.78 55.37
N LEU A 6 -18.51 -1.75 55.36
CA LEU A 6 -18.67 -2.66 54.25
C LEU A 6 -19.08 -1.93 52.97
N TYR A 7 -20.06 -1.05 53.07
CA TYR A 7 -20.53 -0.26 51.94
C TYR A 7 -19.45 0.68 51.39
N LYS A 8 -18.70 1.33 52.29
CA LYS A 8 -17.62 2.21 51.90
C LYS A 8 -16.54 1.45 51.12
N ARG A 9 -16.21 0.26 51.63
CA ARG A 9 -15.20 -0.57 50.96
C ARG A 9 -15.68 -1.06 49.62
N ALA A 10 -16.90 -1.53 49.53
CA ALA A 10 -17.49 -1.98 48.26
C ALA A 10 -17.56 -0.84 47.25
N PHE A 11 -17.96 0.36 47.70
CA PHE A 11 -18.01 1.54 46.84
C PHE A 11 -16.63 1.89 46.30
N GLY A 12 -15.59 1.86 47.14
CA GLY A 12 -14.24 2.13 46.74
C GLY A 12 -13.73 1.13 45.71
N GLU A 13 -14.02 -0.15 45.89
CA GLU A 13 -13.65 -1.20 44.94
C GLU A 13 -14.38 -1.02 43.63
N MET A 14 -15.65 -0.70 43.65
CA MET A 14 -16.43 -0.42 42.45
C MET A 14 -15.88 0.78 41.70
N GLN A 15 -15.51 1.83 42.40
CA GLN A 15 -14.90 3.01 41.79
C GLN A 15 -13.59 2.68 41.08
N THR A 16 -12.76 1.87 41.73
CA THR A 16 -11.49 1.44 41.16
C THR A 16 -11.72 0.63 39.88
N LEU A 17 -12.67 -0.30 39.92
CA LEU A 17 -13.00 -1.11 38.74
C LEU A 17 -13.55 -0.26 37.61
N LEU A 18 -14.40 0.71 37.93
CA LEU A 18 -14.97 1.60 36.93
C LEU A 18 -13.89 2.45 36.26
N ASN A 19 -12.99 3.02 37.07
CA ASN A 19 -11.86 3.79 36.53
C ASN A 19 -10.98 2.97 35.62
N ARG A 20 -10.74 1.72 35.98
CA ARG A 20 -9.95 0.80 35.13
C ARG A 20 -10.67 0.51 33.82
N ALA A 21 -11.97 0.23 33.91
CA ALA A 21 -12.77 -0.02 32.71
C ALA A 21 -12.78 1.18 31.76
N GLU A 22 -12.93 2.38 32.32
CA GLU A 22 -12.87 3.61 31.52
C GLU A 22 -11.53 3.78 30.84
N SER A 23 -10.42 3.50 31.54
CA SER A 23 -9.08 3.57 30.98
C SER A 23 -8.89 2.55 29.87
N ASP A 24 -9.39 1.33 30.08
CA ASP A 24 -9.29 0.26 29.07
C ASP A 24 -10.07 0.62 27.81
N VAL A 25 -11.28 1.17 27.99
CA VAL A 25 -12.10 1.61 26.86
C VAL A 25 -11.40 2.73 26.09
N ALA A 26 -10.83 3.71 26.79
CA ALA A 26 -10.10 4.81 26.15
C ALA A 26 -8.89 4.29 25.36
N LEU A 27 -8.17 3.31 25.92
CA LEU A 27 -7.02 2.73 25.26
C LEU A 27 -7.44 1.98 23.99
N VAL A 28 -8.47 1.15 24.09
CA VAL A 28 -8.98 0.41 22.92
C VAL A 28 -9.46 1.36 21.84
N LYS A 29 -10.15 2.42 22.22
CA LYS A 29 -10.62 3.43 21.27
C LYS A 29 -9.45 4.11 20.56
N ALA A 30 -8.43 4.50 21.32
CA ALA A 30 -7.23 5.12 20.74
C ALA A 30 -6.51 4.18 19.79
N GLN A 31 -6.41 2.89 20.15
CA GLN A 31 -5.81 1.88 19.29
C GLN A 31 -6.63 1.70 18.01
N ALA A 32 -7.94 1.67 18.12
CA ALA A 32 -8.83 1.54 16.97
C ALA A 32 -8.66 2.72 16.00
N GLU A 33 -8.58 3.93 16.54
CA GLU A 33 -8.35 5.13 15.72
C GLU A 33 -6.99 5.08 15.03
N PHE A 34 -5.96 4.65 15.75
CA PHE A 34 -4.62 4.49 15.19
C PHE A 34 -4.61 3.52 14.02
N TYR A 35 -5.23 2.36 14.20
CA TYR A 35 -5.27 1.34 13.15
C TYR A 35 -6.12 1.78 11.97
N LEU A 36 -7.18 2.52 12.21
CA LEU A 36 -8.02 3.05 11.15
C LEU A 36 -7.23 4.05 10.28
N ASP A 37 -6.49 4.95 10.92
CA ASP A 37 -5.65 5.91 10.21
C ASP A 37 -4.57 5.21 9.40
N ALA A 38 -3.93 4.21 10.00
CA ALA A 38 -2.91 3.42 9.30
C ALA A 38 -3.50 2.69 8.10
N TYR A 39 -4.70 2.14 8.25
CA TYR A 39 -5.38 1.46 7.16
C TYR A 39 -5.69 2.43 6.02
N ASN A 40 -6.22 3.62 6.36
CA ASN A 40 -6.52 4.63 5.35
C ASN A 40 -5.27 5.10 4.62
N ASN A 41 -4.18 5.29 5.34
CA ASN A 41 -2.90 5.68 4.74
C ASN A 41 -2.38 4.59 3.79
N LEU A 42 -2.49 3.33 4.20
CA LEU A 42 -2.10 2.21 3.35
C LEU A 42 -2.94 2.11 2.09
N GLN A 43 -4.23 2.39 2.20
CA GLN A 43 -5.10 2.41 1.03
C GLN A 43 -4.70 3.47 0.04
N GLU A 44 -4.35 4.66 0.52
CA GLU A 44 -3.89 5.74 -0.35
C GLU A 44 -2.56 5.41 -1.02
N GLU A 45 -1.62 4.86 -0.27
CA GLU A 45 -0.34 4.42 -0.81
C GLU A 45 -0.52 3.34 -1.87
N HIS A 46 -1.41 2.41 -1.59
CA HIS A 46 -1.73 1.34 -2.54
C HIS A 46 -2.29 1.90 -3.83
N LYS A 47 -3.19 2.86 -3.73
CA LYS A 47 -3.77 3.52 -4.89
C LYS A 47 -2.71 4.24 -5.72
N LYS A 48 -1.81 4.96 -5.05
CA LYS A 48 -0.70 5.65 -5.73
C LYS A 48 0.21 4.67 -6.44
N LEU A 49 0.52 3.55 -5.79
CA LEU A 49 1.37 2.51 -6.40
C LEU A 49 0.73 1.89 -7.63
N ILE A 50 -0.57 1.70 -7.61
CA ILE A 50 -1.30 1.19 -8.77
C ILE A 50 -1.22 2.19 -9.92
N GLU A 51 -1.39 3.48 -9.63
CA GLU A 51 -1.29 4.54 -10.64
C GLU A 51 0.12 4.62 -11.21
N GLU A 52 1.14 4.58 -10.37
CA GLU A 52 2.54 4.59 -10.79
C GLU A 52 2.87 3.37 -11.66
N LYS A 53 2.38 2.22 -11.26
CA LYS A 53 2.57 0.98 -12.03
C LYS A 53 1.96 1.10 -13.42
N GLU A 54 0.78 1.68 -13.51
CA GLU A 54 0.10 1.86 -14.79
C GLU A 54 0.84 2.83 -15.69
N GLU A 55 1.37 3.93 -15.13
CA GLU A 55 2.17 4.88 -15.87
C GLU A 55 3.47 4.25 -16.37
N LEU A 56 4.15 3.50 -15.51
CA LEU A 56 5.38 2.80 -15.89
C LEU A 56 5.13 1.80 -17.00
N ARG A 57 4.00 1.12 -16.95
CA ARG A 57 3.62 0.18 -17.98
C ARG A 57 3.42 0.86 -19.32
N LYS A 58 2.78 2.03 -19.31
CA LYS A 58 2.60 2.83 -20.52
C LYS A 58 3.93 3.31 -21.10
N GLU A 59 4.81 3.80 -20.22
CA GLU A 59 6.14 4.24 -20.64
C GLU A 59 6.95 3.09 -21.20
N TYR A 60 6.88 1.93 -20.56
CA TYR A 60 7.58 0.74 -21.03
C TYR A 60 7.11 0.35 -22.43
N ASN A 61 5.81 0.31 -22.65
CA ASN A 61 5.24 -0.03 -23.94
C ASN A 61 5.64 1.00 -25.00
N SER A 62 5.65 2.28 -24.65
CA SER A 62 6.06 3.35 -25.55
C SER A 62 7.55 3.20 -25.94
N LEU A 63 8.39 2.88 -24.96
CA LEU A 63 9.82 2.65 -25.21
C LEU A 63 10.05 1.41 -26.07
N LEU A 64 9.26 0.37 -25.86
CA LEU A 64 9.33 -0.82 -26.71
C LEU A 64 9.02 -0.49 -28.15
N ASP A 65 7.97 0.30 -28.39
CA ASP A 65 7.59 0.69 -29.74
C ASP A 65 8.68 1.54 -30.39
N LYS A 66 9.23 2.50 -29.66
CA LYS A 66 10.32 3.34 -30.15
C LYS A 66 11.55 2.52 -30.45
N ASN A 67 11.88 1.58 -29.58
CA ASN A 67 13.02 0.70 -29.78
C ASN A 67 12.85 -0.14 -31.05
N TYR A 68 11.66 -0.64 -31.26
CA TYR A 68 11.34 -1.39 -32.45
C TYR A 68 11.49 -0.51 -33.69
N GLU A 69 10.95 0.70 -33.69
CA GLU A 69 11.06 1.64 -34.81
C GLU A 69 12.51 1.99 -35.11
N LEU A 70 13.30 2.27 -34.08
CA LEU A 70 14.71 2.59 -34.22
C LEU A 70 15.48 1.42 -34.79
N THR A 71 15.16 0.22 -34.34
CA THR A 71 15.81 -0.99 -34.88
C THR A 71 15.50 -1.17 -36.35
N GLU A 72 14.26 -0.94 -36.75
CA GLU A 72 13.86 -1.01 -38.15
C GLU A 72 14.53 0.07 -38.99
N ASP A 73 14.57 1.30 -38.48
CA ASP A 73 15.22 2.41 -39.17
C ASP A 73 16.72 2.17 -39.37
N LEU A 74 17.38 1.65 -38.34
CA LEU A 74 18.80 1.29 -38.42
C LEU A 74 19.05 0.24 -39.46
N ARG A 75 18.22 -0.78 -39.50
CA ARG A 75 18.34 -1.84 -40.48
C ARG A 75 18.18 -1.30 -41.88
N LYS A 76 17.25 -0.38 -42.12
CA LYS A 76 17.06 0.26 -43.40
C LYS A 76 18.25 1.13 -43.81
N LEU A 77 18.77 1.90 -42.84
CA LEU A 77 19.92 2.78 -43.09
C LEU A 77 21.18 2.00 -43.37
N GLU A 78 21.39 0.89 -42.72
CA GLU A 78 22.55 0.03 -42.94
C GLU A 78 22.43 -0.77 -44.23
N GLY A 79 21.25 -0.77 -44.84
CA GLY A 79 21.02 -1.52 -46.04
C GLY A 79 20.99 -3.02 -45.83
N GLU A 80 20.88 -3.46 -44.58
CA GLU A 80 20.82 -4.88 -44.32
C GLU A 80 19.46 -5.43 -44.70
N PRO A 81 19.43 -6.47 -45.50
CA PRO A 81 18.18 -7.11 -45.84
C PRO A 81 17.66 -7.91 -44.63
N ASP A 82 16.42 -8.31 -44.75
CA ASP A 82 15.80 -9.23 -43.79
C ASP A 82 16.74 -10.42 -43.58
N PRO A 83 16.90 -10.93 -42.33
CA PRO A 83 17.77 -12.07 -42.07
C PRO A 83 17.60 -13.26 -43.00
N HIS A 84 16.41 -13.49 -43.47
CA HIS A 84 16.15 -14.56 -44.44
C HIS A 84 16.75 -14.27 -45.80
N LYS A 85 16.76 -13.00 -46.21
CA LYS A 85 17.34 -12.60 -47.48
C LYS A 85 18.84 -12.60 -47.43
N THR A 86 19.42 -12.35 -46.29
CA THR A 86 20.87 -12.36 -46.11
C THR A 86 21.44 -13.75 -46.41
N GLU A 87 20.73 -14.77 -46.01
CA GLU A 87 21.15 -16.15 -46.29
C GLU A 87 21.05 -16.50 -47.76
N GLU A 88 20.04 -15.98 -48.45
CA GLU A 88 19.82 -16.23 -49.86
C GLU A 88 20.87 -15.59 -50.72
N ASN A 89 21.44 -14.48 -50.29
CA ASN A 89 22.42 -13.74 -51.07
C ASN A 89 23.85 -14.26 -50.93
N LYS A 90 24.02 -15.27 -50.14
CA LYS A 90 25.31 -15.94 -50.04
C LYS A 90 25.36 -17.03 -51.08
#